data_287d1e60156ad9c386ea85f56e2c362f
#
_entry.id   287d1e60156ad9c386ea85f56e2c362f
#
_cell.length_a   1.000
_cell.length_b   1.000
_cell.length_c   1.000
_cell.angle_alpha   90.00
_cell.angle_beta   90.00
_cell.angle_gamma   90.00
#
_symmetry.space_group_name_H-M   'P 1'
#
loop_
_entity.id
_entity.type
_entity.pdbx_description
1 polymer ?
#
loop_
_entity_poly.entity_id
_entity_poly.type
_entity_poly.pdbx_seq_one_letter_code
_entity_poly.pdbx_strand_id
1 'polypeptide(L)'
;MDNKFRQLFDRFVSRYVSTGFIFLMDVALSFISALLVSVAVQYLSDAGDLPPTGFFSWAWLLISTLSAALMFWLFKSYRIIIRHSSMSDIFRFGVAVFCAAVLDGLILFIAGRWFSFTLLILVFYVVLCLFLLISFRVVMIRVYEEMQRRFRVRKQNIRRVLIYGTGDKCIALETRLRNSGHYEVLDYLTDVSSEQNMTTHKLPAFSFETTHDLEEIINKRNISGIIFARDSDIRKESRRLLPFATENKLRLLVAPSIDEYSNVTAQSVRNVKVEDLLGRDEIAISMDKIRERFADKVVMVTGASGSIGSELCRQLARFGIKKLVLYDNAETPMHNLRLELEDKYKDLHFVPVIGDVRQLPRLDYVFRTWHPQVVFHAAAYKHVPLMEDNPCEAVLVNVIGSRNVADKCIEYGAEMMVMISTDKAVNPTNIMGCTKRLAEIYVQSINNDKTKFVTTRFGNVLGSNGSVIPRFREQIEKGGPVTVTHKDITRYFMTIPEACRLVLEAATMSAGKDIFVFDMGKPVKIDRLARRMIELAGFVPDEDIKIVYTGLRPGEKLYEEVLSDKENTLPTQHDRIRIAHVRQYAYEDARRFVGELEVLSREVRIPEMVREMKRIVPEFKSNNSKFEEYDK
;
A
#
# COMPACT_ATOMS: atom_id res chain seq x y z
N MET A 1 35.19 22.72 16.05
CA MET A 1 34.52 23.72 15.17
C MET A 1 33.06 23.89 15.61
N ASP A 2 32.74 25.08 16.02
CA ASP A 2 31.73 25.52 16.97
C ASP A 2 30.29 25.04 16.78
N ASN A 3 29.65 24.68 17.89
CA ASN A 3 28.21 24.37 17.99
C ASN A 3 27.32 25.55 17.53
N LYS A 4 27.81 26.78 17.59
CA LYS A 4 27.14 27.99 17.07
C LYS A 4 27.11 28.03 15.55
N PHE A 5 28.18 27.59 14.88
CA PHE A 5 28.21 27.50 13.42
C PHE A 5 27.24 26.38 12.90
N ARG A 6 27.10 25.33 13.68
CA ARG A 6 26.15 24.22 13.40
C ARG A 6 24.70 24.66 13.55
N GLN A 7 24.36 25.43 14.59
CA GLN A 7 23.02 25.98 14.79
C GLN A 7 22.64 27.04 13.75
N LEU A 8 23.62 27.91 13.36
CA LEU A 8 23.43 28.87 12.27
C LEU A 8 23.23 28.13 10.92
N PHE A 9 23.98 27.07 10.71
CA PHE A 9 23.91 26.26 9.50
C PHE A 9 22.62 25.47 9.39
N ASP A 10 22.15 24.80 10.46
CA ASP A 10 20.85 24.11 10.48
C ASP A 10 19.68 25.09 10.28
N ARG A 11 19.82 26.35 10.75
CA ARG A 11 18.87 27.42 10.44
C ARG A 11 18.93 27.88 8.98
N PHE A 12 20.08 27.83 8.31
CA PHE A 12 20.26 28.24 6.92
C PHE A 12 19.83 27.15 5.94
N VAL A 13 20.04 25.88 6.28
CA VAL A 13 19.69 24.72 5.44
C VAL A 13 18.24 24.28 5.62
N SER A 14 17.64 24.45 6.79
CA SER A 14 16.24 24.09 7.07
C SER A 14 15.24 25.19 6.76
N ARG A 15 15.66 26.46 6.71
CA ARG A 15 14.81 27.58 6.30
C ARG A 15 15.09 27.92 4.84
N TYR A 16 14.04 28.02 4.04
CA TYR A 16 14.07 28.63 2.72
C TYR A 16 14.84 29.96 2.78
N VAL A 17 15.81 30.17 1.90
CA VAL A 17 16.46 31.48 1.73
C VAL A 17 15.33 32.49 1.55
N SER A 18 15.30 33.55 2.38
CA SER A 18 14.18 34.47 2.35
C SER A 18 14.05 35.08 0.96
N THR A 19 12.84 35.19 0.45
CA THR A 19 12.56 35.78 -0.86
C THR A 19 13.12 37.19 -1.00
N GLY A 20 13.18 37.93 0.13
CA GLY A 20 13.80 39.26 0.19
C GLY A 20 15.31 39.24 -0.03
N PHE A 21 16.02 38.23 0.47
CA PHE A 21 17.47 38.10 0.23
C PHE A 21 17.77 37.79 -1.24
N ILE A 22 16.97 36.92 -1.87
CA ILE A 22 17.09 36.58 -3.30
C ILE A 22 16.87 37.85 -4.15
N PHE A 23 15.83 38.61 -3.86
CA PHE A 23 15.55 39.87 -4.54
C PHE A 23 16.71 40.85 -4.43
N LEU A 24 17.25 41.03 -3.24
CA LEU A 24 18.37 41.95 -2.98
C LEU A 24 19.64 41.53 -3.74
N MET A 25 19.89 40.21 -3.84
CA MET A 25 21.01 39.68 -4.62
C MET A 25 20.82 39.89 -6.12
N ASP A 26 19.63 39.69 -6.65
CA ASP A 26 19.33 39.90 -8.07
C ASP A 26 19.50 41.40 -8.45
N VAL A 27 19.03 42.30 -7.58
CA VAL A 27 19.25 43.76 -7.75
C VAL A 27 20.70 44.13 -7.65
N ALA A 28 21.47 43.55 -6.71
CA ALA A 28 22.90 43.80 -6.60
C ALA A 28 23.70 43.33 -7.84
N LEU A 29 23.34 42.18 -8.41
CA LEU A 29 23.97 41.69 -9.65
C LEU A 29 23.64 42.58 -10.86
N SER A 30 22.42 43.11 -10.92
CA SER A 30 22.04 44.10 -11.93
C SER A 30 22.86 45.41 -11.78
N PHE A 31 23.03 45.91 -10.54
CA PHE A 31 23.87 47.07 -10.25
C PHE A 31 25.32 46.83 -10.68
N ILE A 32 25.90 45.67 -10.33
CA ILE A 32 27.27 45.31 -10.73
C ILE A 32 27.37 45.26 -12.27
N SER A 33 26.37 44.73 -12.97
CA SER A 33 26.35 44.71 -14.43
C SER A 33 26.35 46.13 -15.02
N ALA A 34 25.52 47.01 -14.47
CA ALA A 34 25.46 48.42 -14.91
C ALA A 34 26.77 49.16 -14.63
N LEU A 35 27.40 48.89 -13.48
CA LEU A 35 28.69 49.46 -13.12
C LEU A 35 29.80 49.02 -14.07
N LEU A 36 29.89 47.72 -14.36
CA LEU A 36 30.89 47.19 -15.30
C LEU A 36 30.74 47.77 -16.71
N VAL A 37 29.48 47.87 -17.17
CA VAL A 37 29.21 48.51 -18.44
C VAL A 37 29.61 49.99 -18.43
N SER A 38 29.27 50.72 -17.36
CA SER A 38 29.68 52.11 -17.17
C SER A 38 31.19 52.30 -17.28
N VAL A 39 31.95 51.46 -16.53
CA VAL A 39 33.44 51.52 -16.53
C VAL A 39 34.00 51.20 -17.92
N ALA A 40 33.43 50.17 -18.61
CA ALA A 40 33.86 49.80 -19.94
C ALA A 40 33.62 50.93 -20.97
N VAL A 41 32.45 51.57 -20.92
CA VAL A 41 32.12 52.68 -21.81
C VAL A 41 33.00 53.91 -21.52
N GLN A 42 33.26 54.20 -20.25
CA GLN A 42 34.16 55.30 -19.89
C GLN A 42 35.57 55.04 -20.42
N TYR A 43 36.11 53.83 -20.23
CA TYR A 43 37.41 53.45 -20.75
C TYR A 43 37.53 53.60 -22.29
N LEU A 44 36.52 53.15 -23.03
CA LEU A 44 36.46 53.31 -24.50
C LEU A 44 36.29 54.77 -24.93
N SER A 45 35.58 55.61 -24.17
CA SER A 45 35.45 57.02 -24.40
C SER A 45 36.79 57.76 -24.17
N ASP A 46 37.50 57.41 -23.12
CA ASP A 46 38.82 58.01 -22.81
C ASP A 46 39.90 57.56 -23.82
N ALA A 47 39.74 56.36 -24.43
CA ALA A 47 40.60 55.89 -25.53
C ALA A 47 40.31 56.58 -26.90
N GLY A 48 39.28 57.41 -27.00
CA GLY A 48 38.89 58.12 -28.22
C GLY A 48 38.02 57.30 -29.19
N ASP A 49 37.67 56.09 -28.85
CA ASP A 49 36.83 55.19 -29.68
C ASP A 49 35.34 55.48 -29.60
N LEU A 50 34.92 56.25 -28.57
CA LEU A 50 33.52 56.69 -28.40
C LEU A 50 33.47 58.19 -28.10
N PRO A 51 32.40 58.91 -28.50
CA PRO A 51 32.26 60.33 -28.16
C PRO A 51 32.17 60.53 -26.65
N PRO A 52 32.66 61.67 -26.10
CA PRO A 52 32.69 61.96 -24.66
C PRO A 52 31.27 61.86 -24.08
N THR A 53 30.99 60.79 -23.44
CA THR A 53 29.68 60.48 -22.89
C THR A 53 29.64 60.91 -21.42
N GLY A 54 29.37 62.18 -21.13
CA GLY A 54 29.03 62.65 -19.77
C GLY A 54 27.76 62.00 -19.20
N PHE A 55 27.35 60.95 -19.84
CA PHE A 55 26.11 60.22 -19.62
C PHE A 55 26.20 59.10 -18.57
N PHE A 56 27.37 58.44 -18.41
CA PHE A 56 27.55 57.36 -17.44
C PHE A 56 27.87 57.92 -16.05
N SER A 57 26.99 58.85 -15.62
CA SER A 57 26.97 59.43 -14.29
C SER A 57 26.27 58.44 -13.30
N TRP A 58 26.43 58.71 -12.02
CA TRP A 58 25.70 58.02 -10.94
C TRP A 58 24.17 57.94 -11.20
N ALA A 59 23.61 58.90 -11.95
CA ALA A 59 22.21 58.95 -12.32
C ALA A 59 21.80 57.72 -13.15
N TRP A 60 22.61 57.29 -14.16
CA TRP A 60 22.29 56.11 -14.96
C TRP A 60 22.37 54.83 -14.14
N LEU A 61 23.37 54.68 -13.24
CA LEU A 61 23.48 53.54 -12.34
C LEU A 61 22.24 53.41 -11.44
N LEU A 62 21.74 54.54 -10.92
CA LEU A 62 20.53 54.56 -10.11
C LEU A 62 19.29 54.19 -10.94
N ILE A 63 19.16 54.77 -12.13
CA ILE A 63 18.01 54.52 -13.03
C ILE A 63 17.95 53.03 -13.42
N SER A 64 19.06 52.45 -13.91
CA SER A 64 19.11 51.05 -14.34
C SER A 64 18.86 50.08 -13.20
N THR A 65 19.37 50.37 -11.98
CA THR A 65 19.14 49.55 -10.81
C THR A 65 17.68 49.60 -10.35
N LEU A 66 17.05 50.78 -10.36
CA LEU A 66 15.66 50.95 -9.99
C LEU A 66 14.72 50.32 -11.02
N SER A 67 15.02 50.47 -12.31
CA SER A 67 14.26 49.81 -13.39
C SER A 67 14.32 48.29 -13.27
N ALA A 68 15.52 47.74 -13.03
CA ALA A 68 15.72 46.31 -12.79
C ALA A 68 14.96 45.84 -11.54
N ALA A 69 15.08 46.58 -10.44
CA ALA A 69 14.35 46.24 -9.20
C ALA A 69 12.84 46.23 -9.41
N LEU A 70 12.31 47.23 -10.11
CA LEU A 70 10.90 47.32 -10.44
C LEU A 70 10.44 46.12 -11.29
N MET A 71 11.21 45.76 -12.34
CA MET A 71 10.87 44.63 -13.21
C MET A 71 11.02 43.28 -12.48
N PHE A 72 12.06 43.07 -11.66
CA PHE A 72 12.18 41.87 -10.84
C PHE A 72 11.04 41.73 -9.85
N TRP A 73 10.55 42.82 -9.30
CA TRP A 73 9.38 42.82 -8.43
C TRP A 73 8.09 42.50 -9.20
N LEU A 74 7.86 43.12 -10.37
CA LEU A 74 6.69 42.93 -11.22
C LEU A 74 6.58 41.49 -11.72
N PHE A 75 7.66 40.94 -12.27
CA PHE A 75 7.72 39.57 -12.80
C PHE A 75 7.92 38.51 -11.70
N LYS A 76 8.04 38.94 -10.43
CA LYS A 76 8.20 38.05 -9.26
C LYS A 76 9.36 37.07 -9.41
N SER A 77 10.46 37.46 -10.05
CA SER A 77 11.64 36.63 -10.31
C SER A 77 12.28 36.06 -9.04
N TYR A 78 12.12 36.75 -7.90
CA TYR A 78 12.64 36.38 -6.57
C TYR A 78 11.85 35.27 -5.88
N ARG A 79 10.67 34.86 -6.38
CA ARG A 79 9.87 33.76 -5.79
C ARG A 79 10.34 32.37 -6.23
N ILE A 80 11.36 32.30 -7.04
CA ILE A 80 11.90 31.07 -7.57
C ILE A 80 12.73 30.38 -6.48
N ILE A 81 12.41 29.12 -6.22
CA ILE A 81 13.18 28.28 -5.30
C ILE A 81 14.50 27.93 -5.99
N ILE A 82 15.64 28.43 -5.49
CA ILE A 82 16.98 28.22 -6.08
C ILE A 82 17.26 26.72 -6.37
N ARG A 83 16.61 25.84 -5.61
CA ARG A 83 16.78 24.38 -5.66
C ARG A 83 16.18 23.71 -6.91
N HIS A 84 15.24 24.34 -7.59
CA HIS A 84 14.49 23.76 -8.71
C HIS A 84 14.31 24.73 -9.87
N SER A 85 15.38 25.46 -10.22
CA SER A 85 15.35 26.38 -11.38
C SER A 85 15.07 25.59 -12.65
N SER A 86 13.95 25.90 -13.31
CA SER A 86 13.53 25.31 -14.57
C SER A 86 13.86 26.23 -15.76
N MET A 87 13.77 25.71 -16.99
CA MET A 87 13.92 26.54 -18.20
C MET A 87 12.93 27.72 -18.25
N SER A 88 11.75 27.55 -17.68
CA SER A 88 10.76 28.64 -17.57
C SER A 88 11.23 29.79 -16.67
N ASP A 89 12.10 29.53 -15.71
CA ASP A 89 12.62 30.54 -14.79
C ASP A 89 13.70 31.37 -15.46
N ILE A 90 14.56 30.75 -16.28
CA ILE A 90 15.55 31.46 -17.11
C ILE A 90 14.82 32.42 -18.08
N PHE A 91 13.72 31.97 -18.67
CA PHE A 91 12.91 32.83 -19.55
C PHE A 91 12.32 34.05 -18.80
N ARG A 92 11.83 33.87 -17.57
CA ARG A 92 11.33 34.99 -16.74
C ARG A 92 12.40 36.04 -16.44
N PHE A 93 13.64 35.60 -16.13
CA PHE A 93 14.77 36.51 -15.97
C PHE A 93 15.05 37.27 -17.27
N GLY A 94 15.07 36.56 -18.39
CA GLY A 94 15.29 37.14 -19.69
C GLY A 94 14.27 38.28 -19.99
N VAL A 95 13.01 38.00 -19.78
CA VAL A 95 11.92 38.98 -19.97
C VAL A 95 12.07 40.16 -18.99
N ALA A 96 12.36 39.91 -17.70
CA ALA A 96 12.48 40.97 -16.71
C ALA A 96 13.65 41.93 -17.02
N VAL A 97 14.84 41.38 -17.35
CA VAL A 97 16.01 42.17 -17.71
C VAL A 97 15.80 42.93 -19.05
N PHE A 98 15.17 42.29 -20.02
CA PHE A 98 14.84 42.93 -21.28
C PHE A 98 13.88 44.10 -21.08
N CYS A 99 12.79 43.93 -20.32
CA CYS A 99 11.85 45.00 -20.00
C CYS A 99 12.52 46.13 -19.20
N ALA A 100 13.45 45.82 -18.30
CA ALA A 100 14.21 46.83 -17.60
C ALA A 100 15.08 47.67 -18.56
N ALA A 101 15.76 47.05 -19.52
CA ALA A 101 16.55 47.72 -20.51
C ALA A 101 15.71 48.59 -21.46
N VAL A 102 14.52 48.12 -21.85
CA VAL A 102 13.57 48.91 -22.63
C VAL A 102 13.09 50.13 -21.85
N LEU A 103 12.80 49.98 -20.57
CA LEU A 103 12.45 51.09 -19.68
C LEU A 103 13.59 52.11 -19.55
N ASP A 104 14.81 51.64 -19.38
CA ASP A 104 16.00 52.50 -19.38
C ASP A 104 16.16 53.26 -20.68
N GLY A 105 16.02 52.57 -21.82
CA GLY A 105 16.07 53.22 -23.15
C GLY A 105 15.01 54.31 -23.33
N LEU A 106 13.79 54.05 -22.86
CA LEU A 106 12.68 55.00 -22.90
C LEU A 106 12.97 56.25 -22.04
N ILE A 107 13.46 56.04 -20.82
CA ILE A 107 13.84 57.16 -19.93
C ILE A 107 14.93 58.01 -20.56
N LEU A 108 15.92 57.37 -21.16
CA LEU A 108 17.00 58.06 -21.86
C LEU A 108 16.55 58.86 -23.07
N PHE A 109 15.63 58.32 -23.84
CA PHE A 109 15.01 58.97 -24.98
C PHE A 109 14.23 60.23 -24.55
N ILE A 110 13.40 60.12 -23.52
CA ILE A 110 12.60 61.23 -22.99
C ILE A 110 13.50 62.30 -22.38
N ALA A 111 14.60 61.91 -21.74
CA ALA A 111 15.58 62.83 -21.17
C ALA A 111 16.47 63.53 -22.22
N GLY A 112 16.28 63.27 -23.53
CA GLY A 112 17.09 63.82 -24.60
C GLY A 112 18.56 63.36 -24.60
N ARG A 113 18.83 62.20 -23.96
CA ARG A 113 20.17 61.62 -23.79
C ARG A 113 20.39 60.41 -24.73
N TRP A 114 19.62 60.25 -25.77
CA TRP A 114 19.77 59.18 -26.77
C TRP A 114 20.82 59.52 -27.81
N PHE A 115 21.78 58.63 -28.05
CA PHE A 115 22.82 58.72 -29.06
C PHE A 115 23.04 57.37 -29.76
N SER A 116 23.81 57.38 -30.88
CA SER A 116 23.92 56.24 -31.78
C SER A 116 24.34 54.89 -31.11
N PHE A 117 25.14 54.98 -30.06
CA PHE A 117 25.63 53.79 -29.34
C PHE A 117 24.76 53.35 -28.15
N THR A 118 23.72 54.09 -27.79
CA THR A 118 22.85 53.75 -26.64
C THR A 118 22.27 52.36 -26.74
N LEU A 119 21.79 51.97 -27.93
CA LEU A 119 21.24 50.64 -28.17
C LEU A 119 22.29 49.54 -27.93
N LEU A 120 23.53 49.71 -28.41
CA LEU A 120 24.61 48.77 -28.23
C LEU A 120 24.95 48.57 -26.73
N ILE A 121 25.00 49.67 -25.99
CA ILE A 121 25.25 49.67 -24.55
C ILE A 121 24.16 48.96 -23.79
N LEU A 122 22.90 49.20 -24.11
CA LEU A 122 21.77 48.48 -23.48
C LEU A 122 21.77 46.98 -23.82
N VAL A 123 22.10 46.59 -25.04
CA VAL A 123 22.29 45.18 -25.39
C VAL A 123 23.41 44.53 -24.60
N PHE A 124 24.54 45.21 -24.48
CA PHE A 124 25.67 44.70 -23.69
C PHE A 124 25.32 44.57 -22.19
N TYR A 125 24.58 45.53 -21.65
CA TYR A 125 24.03 45.45 -20.28
C TYR A 125 23.12 44.23 -20.10
N VAL A 126 22.17 43.97 -21.00
CA VAL A 126 21.27 42.83 -20.93
C VAL A 126 22.02 41.52 -20.96
N VAL A 127 22.98 41.36 -21.90
CA VAL A 127 23.79 40.13 -22.00
C VAL A 127 24.61 39.88 -20.73
N LEU A 128 25.28 40.92 -20.25
CA LEU A 128 26.14 40.81 -19.03
C LEU A 128 25.29 40.52 -17.78
N CYS A 129 24.14 41.20 -17.63
CA CYS A 129 23.24 41.00 -16.50
C CYS A 129 22.68 39.59 -16.49
N LEU A 130 22.20 39.06 -17.63
CA LEU A 130 21.73 37.68 -17.74
C LEU A 130 22.83 36.66 -17.45
N PHE A 131 24.03 36.90 -17.98
CA PHE A 131 25.20 36.05 -17.72
C PHE A 131 25.51 35.95 -16.23
N LEU A 132 25.57 37.09 -15.52
CA LEU A 132 25.85 37.12 -14.10
C LEU A 132 24.72 36.48 -13.26
N LEU A 133 23.47 36.76 -13.57
CA LEU A 133 22.32 36.17 -12.89
C LEU A 133 22.30 34.64 -13.03
N ILE A 134 22.48 34.12 -14.25
CA ILE A 134 22.48 32.67 -14.50
C ILE A 134 23.69 32.00 -13.87
N SER A 135 24.91 32.60 -14.04
CA SER A 135 26.12 32.04 -13.45
C SER A 135 26.04 31.97 -11.94
N PHE A 136 25.55 33.03 -11.29
CA PHE A 136 25.35 33.04 -9.84
C PHE A 136 24.40 31.93 -9.39
N ARG A 137 23.27 31.71 -10.11
CA ARG A 137 22.35 30.62 -9.79
C ARG A 137 23.00 29.23 -9.91
N VAL A 138 23.75 29.02 -10.99
CA VAL A 138 24.46 27.73 -11.20
C VAL A 138 25.50 27.50 -10.08
N VAL A 139 26.26 28.51 -9.69
CA VAL A 139 27.21 28.41 -8.59
C VAL A 139 26.51 28.10 -7.27
N MET A 140 25.41 28.78 -6.97
CA MET A 140 24.63 28.52 -5.73
C MET A 140 24.06 27.12 -5.69
N ILE A 141 23.57 26.59 -6.81
CA ILE A 141 23.10 25.18 -6.91
C ILE A 141 24.26 24.23 -6.63
N ARG A 142 25.42 24.43 -7.24
CA ARG A 142 26.63 23.60 -7.04
C ARG A 142 27.16 23.65 -5.59
N VAL A 143 27.22 24.83 -5.01
CA VAL A 143 27.62 24.99 -3.60
C VAL A 143 26.65 24.26 -2.67
N TYR A 144 25.35 24.39 -2.92
CA TYR A 144 24.32 23.69 -2.14
C TYR A 144 24.43 22.18 -2.28
N GLU A 145 24.60 21.65 -3.50
CA GLU A 145 24.78 20.22 -3.75
C GLU A 145 26.03 19.67 -3.04
N GLU A 146 27.17 20.38 -3.15
CA GLU A 146 28.41 19.95 -2.52
C GLU A 146 28.33 20.02 -0.99
N MET A 147 27.70 21.05 -0.45
CA MET A 147 27.48 21.16 0.99
C MET A 147 26.54 20.02 1.46
N GLN A 148 25.46 19.74 0.77
CA GLN A 148 24.60 18.59 1.09
C GLN A 148 25.38 17.26 1.02
N ARG A 149 26.27 17.11 0.04
CA ARG A 149 27.12 15.92 -0.11
C ARG A 149 28.04 15.73 1.10
N ARG A 150 28.76 16.79 1.52
CA ARG A 150 29.68 16.76 2.68
C ARG A 150 28.98 16.53 4.01
N PHE A 151 27.75 17.03 4.19
CA PHE A 151 26.98 16.83 5.42
C PHE A 151 26.21 15.51 5.45
N ARG A 152 25.81 14.94 4.28
CA ARG A 152 25.24 13.60 4.18
C ARG A 152 26.21 12.49 4.60
N VAL A 153 27.48 12.60 4.24
CA VAL A 153 28.54 11.62 4.60
C VAL A 153 28.73 11.49 6.12
N ARG A 154 28.25 12.44 6.91
CA ARG A 154 28.33 12.41 8.39
C ARG A 154 27.11 11.80 9.11
N LYS A 155 26.02 11.49 8.44
CA LYS A 155 24.93 10.69 9.02
C LYS A 155 25.27 9.21 8.87
N GLN A 156 25.61 8.56 9.97
CA GLN A 156 26.13 7.20 10.11
C GLN A 156 25.22 6.05 9.62
N ASN A 157 24.18 6.29 8.80
CA ASN A 157 23.21 5.24 8.39
C ASN A 157 22.68 5.40 6.95
N ILE A 158 23.51 5.82 5.98
CA ILE A 158 23.09 5.79 4.57
C ILE A 158 23.26 4.36 4.05
N ARG A 159 22.17 3.74 3.62
CA ARG A 159 22.18 2.39 3.05
C ARG A 159 22.50 2.46 1.56
N ARG A 160 23.55 1.77 1.14
CA ARG A 160 23.93 1.61 -0.27
C ARG A 160 23.12 0.50 -0.89
N VAL A 161 22.41 0.79 -1.96
CA VAL A 161 21.45 -0.12 -2.58
C VAL A 161 21.56 -0.16 -4.09
N LEU A 162 21.16 -1.29 -4.67
CA LEU A 162 20.90 -1.45 -6.10
C LEU A 162 19.39 -1.38 -6.34
N ILE A 163 18.97 -0.89 -7.52
CA ILE A 163 17.57 -0.98 -7.96
C ILE A 163 17.48 -2.07 -9.02
N TYR A 164 16.57 -3.03 -8.83
CA TYR A 164 16.32 -4.07 -9.82
C TYR A 164 15.37 -3.55 -10.91
N GLY A 165 15.83 -3.65 -12.17
CA GLY A 165 15.14 -3.19 -13.38
C GLY A 165 15.64 -1.81 -13.87
N THR A 166 15.29 -1.48 -15.13
CA THR A 166 15.73 -0.26 -15.84
C THR A 166 14.58 0.60 -16.35
N GLY A 167 13.33 0.18 -16.17
CA GLY A 167 12.14 0.90 -16.66
C GLY A 167 11.82 2.20 -15.91
N ASP A 168 10.85 2.96 -16.43
CA ASP A 168 10.45 4.29 -15.92
C ASP A 168 10.12 4.30 -14.42
N LYS A 169 9.52 3.23 -13.89
CA LYS A 169 9.24 3.08 -12.45
C LYS A 169 10.53 3.03 -11.62
N CYS A 170 11.59 2.43 -12.14
CA CYS A 170 12.89 2.36 -11.47
C CYS A 170 13.58 3.72 -11.45
N ILE A 171 13.51 4.48 -12.55
CA ILE A 171 14.05 5.85 -12.66
C ILE A 171 13.33 6.81 -11.71
N ALA A 172 11.99 6.73 -11.65
CA ALA A 172 11.20 7.51 -10.72
C ALA A 172 11.54 7.17 -9.26
N LEU A 173 11.75 5.89 -8.96
CA LEU A 173 12.16 5.41 -7.64
C LEU A 173 13.56 5.94 -7.27
N GLU A 174 14.55 5.85 -8.17
CA GLU A 174 15.90 6.40 -7.95
C GLU A 174 15.85 7.88 -7.56
N THR A 175 15.12 8.68 -8.34
CA THR A 175 15.00 10.12 -8.08
C THR A 175 14.45 10.40 -6.68
N ARG A 176 13.46 9.62 -6.23
CA ARG A 176 12.86 9.74 -4.90
C ARG A 176 13.80 9.29 -3.79
N LEU A 177 14.46 8.15 -3.96
CA LEU A 177 15.41 7.62 -2.97
C LEU A 177 16.60 8.56 -2.79
N ARG A 178 17.12 9.12 -3.88
CA ARG A 178 18.21 10.10 -3.87
C ARG A 178 17.83 11.36 -3.07
N ASN A 179 16.59 11.81 -3.17
CA ASN A 179 16.09 12.97 -2.42
C ASN A 179 15.80 12.67 -0.94
N SER A 180 15.64 11.40 -0.56
CA SER A 180 15.28 11.02 0.81
C SER A 180 16.41 11.14 1.83
N GLY A 181 17.68 11.04 1.39
CA GLY A 181 18.86 11.05 2.25
C GLY A 181 19.07 9.79 3.10
N HIS A 182 18.23 8.74 2.93
CA HIS A 182 18.35 7.47 3.65
C HIS A 182 19.02 6.37 2.82
N TYR A 183 18.95 6.50 1.50
CA TYR A 183 19.48 5.53 0.54
C TYR A 183 20.43 6.20 -0.44
N GLU A 184 21.53 5.52 -0.74
CA GLU A 184 22.45 5.83 -1.84
C GLU A 184 22.28 4.76 -2.91
N VAL A 185 21.65 5.12 -4.02
CA VAL A 185 21.49 4.22 -5.17
C VAL A 185 22.78 4.27 -5.97
N LEU A 186 23.46 3.12 -6.08
CA LEU A 186 24.76 3.01 -6.75
C LEU A 186 24.60 2.67 -8.24
N ASP A 187 23.77 1.68 -8.56
CA ASP A 187 23.56 1.16 -9.91
C ASP A 187 22.17 0.55 -10.06
N TYR A 188 21.80 0.27 -11.31
CA TYR A 188 20.68 -0.60 -11.66
C TYR A 188 21.16 -2.03 -11.87
N LEU A 189 20.32 -3.00 -11.50
CA LEU A 189 20.55 -4.42 -11.66
C LEU A 189 19.55 -4.97 -12.68
N THR A 190 20.00 -5.66 -13.71
CA THR A 190 19.13 -6.25 -14.74
C THR A 190 19.53 -7.67 -15.07
N ASP A 191 18.57 -8.48 -15.56
CA ASP A 191 18.83 -9.80 -16.11
C ASP A 191 19.33 -9.66 -17.56
N VAL A 192 20.34 -10.45 -17.94
CA VAL A 192 21.00 -10.38 -19.26
C VAL A 192 20.05 -10.59 -20.43
N SER A 193 18.91 -11.23 -20.20
CA SER A 193 17.92 -11.51 -21.26
C SER A 193 17.10 -10.29 -21.70
N SER A 194 17.22 -9.14 -21.06
CA SER A 194 16.28 -8.05 -21.26
C SER A 194 16.87 -6.68 -21.56
N GLU A 195 18.01 -6.50 -22.14
CA GLU A 195 18.42 -5.17 -22.66
C GLU A 195 19.94 -4.92 -22.61
N GLN A 196 20.58 -5.27 -23.68
CA GLN A 196 22.01 -4.96 -23.86
C GLN A 196 22.34 -3.50 -24.22
N ASN A 197 21.39 -2.57 -24.32
CA ASN A 197 21.69 -1.21 -24.78
C ASN A 197 20.70 -0.13 -24.29
N MET A 198 20.56 0.11 -22.98
CA MET A 198 19.95 1.38 -22.54
C MET A 198 20.83 2.07 -21.51
N THR A 199 21.59 3.05 -21.94
CA THR A 199 22.13 4.11 -21.11
C THR A 199 20.97 4.99 -20.66
N THR A 200 20.30 4.62 -19.58
CA THR A 200 19.23 5.41 -18.99
C THR A 200 19.78 6.14 -17.79
N HIS A 201 19.84 7.47 -17.87
CA HIS A 201 20.20 8.38 -16.78
C HIS A 201 21.46 8.01 -15.96
N LYS A 202 22.46 8.82 -15.97
CA LYS A 202 23.62 9.01 -15.07
C LYS A 202 24.21 7.83 -14.27
N LEU A 203 23.53 6.68 -14.14
CA LEU A 203 24.00 5.47 -13.49
C LEU A 203 24.11 4.32 -14.49
N PRO A 204 25.19 3.51 -14.43
CA PRO A 204 25.31 2.31 -15.25
C PRO A 204 24.29 1.25 -14.83
N ALA A 205 23.80 0.46 -15.79
CA ALA A 205 23.01 -0.73 -15.54
C ALA A 205 23.96 -1.94 -15.51
N PHE A 206 23.86 -2.74 -14.46
CA PHE A 206 24.67 -3.93 -14.27
C PHE A 206 23.84 -5.17 -14.64
N SER A 207 24.28 -5.90 -15.64
CA SER A 207 23.68 -7.19 -15.98
C SER A 207 24.42 -8.31 -15.28
N PHE A 208 23.69 -9.27 -14.69
CA PHE A 208 24.28 -10.44 -14.07
C PHE A 208 23.65 -11.72 -14.61
N GLU A 209 24.49 -12.68 -14.96
CA GLU A 209 24.06 -14.02 -15.35
C GLU A 209 24.04 -14.98 -14.15
N THR A 210 25.06 -14.85 -13.31
CA THR A 210 25.25 -15.70 -12.13
C THR A 210 25.27 -14.90 -10.85
N THR A 211 24.99 -15.56 -9.72
CA THR A 211 25.11 -14.95 -8.37
C THR A 211 26.55 -14.59 -8.04
N HIS A 212 27.54 -15.23 -8.68
CA HIS A 212 28.95 -14.93 -8.50
C HIS A 212 29.32 -13.53 -9.01
N ASP A 213 28.72 -13.10 -10.14
CA ASP A 213 28.94 -11.74 -10.67
C ASP A 213 28.46 -10.67 -9.71
N LEU A 214 27.37 -10.95 -8.99
CA LEU A 214 26.82 -10.07 -7.96
C LEU A 214 27.71 -9.98 -6.73
N GLU A 215 28.33 -11.08 -6.32
CA GLU A 215 29.17 -11.14 -5.11
C GLU A 215 30.38 -10.21 -5.22
N GLU A 216 31.03 -10.15 -6.38
CA GLU A 216 32.15 -9.25 -6.62
C GLU A 216 31.76 -7.77 -6.46
N ILE A 217 30.59 -7.40 -6.99
CA ILE A 217 30.10 -6.02 -6.92
C ILE A 217 29.70 -5.63 -5.50
N ILE A 218 29.01 -6.53 -4.80
CA ILE A 218 28.53 -6.30 -3.44
C ILE A 218 29.70 -6.06 -2.50
N ASN A 219 30.72 -6.92 -2.55
CA ASN A 219 31.89 -6.82 -1.71
C ASN A 219 32.74 -5.57 -2.03
N LYS A 220 32.93 -5.28 -3.32
CA LYS A 220 33.75 -4.12 -3.75
C LYS A 220 33.11 -2.77 -3.43
N ARG A 221 31.78 -2.67 -3.42
CA ARG A 221 31.04 -1.42 -3.24
C ARG A 221 30.30 -1.30 -1.92
N ASN A 222 30.38 -2.29 -1.05
CA ASN A 222 29.72 -2.36 0.26
C ASN A 222 28.21 -2.12 0.16
N ILE A 223 27.54 -2.90 -0.67
CA ILE A 223 26.11 -2.83 -0.92
C ILE A 223 25.38 -3.50 0.23
N SER A 224 24.33 -2.87 0.74
CA SER A 224 23.54 -3.35 1.89
C SER A 224 22.18 -3.91 1.51
N GLY A 225 21.75 -3.75 0.25
CA GLY A 225 20.47 -4.30 -0.19
C GLY A 225 20.12 -4.04 -1.65
N ILE A 226 19.08 -4.73 -2.11
CA ILE A 226 18.50 -4.61 -3.45
C ILE A 226 17.05 -4.14 -3.29
N ILE A 227 16.65 -3.11 -4.05
CA ILE A 227 15.29 -2.56 -4.03
C ILE A 227 14.59 -2.92 -5.34
N PHE A 228 13.41 -3.53 -5.23
CA PHE A 228 12.54 -3.83 -6.36
C PHE A 228 11.49 -2.73 -6.52
N ALA A 229 11.31 -2.25 -7.75
CA ALA A 229 10.29 -1.29 -8.10
C ALA A 229 8.94 -1.94 -8.47
N ARG A 230 8.91 -3.26 -8.68
CA ARG A 230 7.73 -4.05 -9.05
C ARG A 230 7.70 -5.36 -8.29
N ASP A 231 6.54 -5.75 -7.81
CA ASP A 231 6.33 -7.06 -7.16
C ASP A 231 6.53 -8.23 -8.13
N SER A 232 6.25 -8.04 -9.44
CA SER A 232 6.51 -9.04 -10.50
C SER A 232 7.98 -9.44 -10.57
N ASP A 233 8.88 -8.48 -10.39
CA ASP A 233 10.32 -8.71 -10.50
C ASP A 233 10.86 -9.49 -9.30
N ILE A 234 10.32 -9.21 -8.10
CA ILE A 234 10.62 -10.00 -6.90
C ILE A 234 10.23 -11.46 -7.11
N ARG A 235 9.03 -11.70 -7.66
CA ARG A 235 8.51 -13.04 -7.91
C ARG A 235 9.36 -13.83 -8.88
N LYS A 236 9.82 -13.17 -9.95
CA LYS A 236 10.68 -13.75 -10.97
C LYS A 236 12.03 -14.17 -10.39
N GLU A 237 12.64 -13.27 -9.61
CA GLU A 237 14.02 -13.43 -9.16
C GLU A 237 14.15 -14.05 -7.75
N SER A 238 13.05 -14.20 -7.01
CA SER A 238 13.10 -14.69 -5.63
C SER A 238 13.81 -16.02 -5.45
N ARG A 239 13.72 -16.93 -6.43
CA ARG A 239 14.39 -18.24 -6.36
C ARG A 239 15.91 -18.14 -6.38
N ARG A 240 16.44 -17.14 -7.04
CA ARG A 240 17.87 -16.91 -7.25
C ARG A 240 18.45 -15.93 -6.24
N LEU A 241 17.74 -14.81 -6.02
CA LEU A 241 18.25 -13.72 -5.19
C LEU A 241 17.99 -13.91 -3.69
N LEU A 242 17.00 -14.70 -3.28
CA LEU A 242 16.70 -14.85 -1.85
C LEU A 242 17.78 -15.67 -1.12
N PRO A 243 18.20 -16.86 -1.56
CA PRO A 243 19.32 -17.58 -0.95
C PRO A 243 20.60 -16.76 -0.97
N PHE A 244 20.92 -16.15 -2.12
CA PHE A 244 22.10 -15.31 -2.28
C PHE A 244 22.11 -14.10 -1.31
N ALA A 245 20.97 -13.43 -1.15
CA ALA A 245 20.84 -12.31 -0.24
C ALA A 245 21.02 -12.75 1.23
N THR A 246 20.55 -13.94 1.56
CA THR A 246 20.72 -14.53 2.89
C THR A 246 22.19 -14.82 3.21
N GLU A 247 22.89 -15.51 2.30
CA GLU A 247 24.32 -15.83 2.42
C GLU A 247 25.19 -14.56 2.55
N ASN A 248 24.87 -13.52 1.77
CA ASN A 248 25.62 -12.26 1.73
C ASN A 248 25.08 -11.18 2.70
N LYS A 249 24.14 -11.51 3.58
CA LYS A 249 23.52 -10.58 4.56
C LYS A 249 22.93 -9.31 3.91
N LEU A 250 22.42 -9.43 2.68
CA LEU A 250 21.77 -8.35 1.96
C LEU A 250 20.30 -8.26 2.32
N ARG A 251 19.76 -7.04 2.29
CA ARG A 251 18.32 -6.81 2.46
C ARG A 251 17.64 -6.75 1.11
N LEU A 252 16.59 -7.54 0.93
CA LEU A 252 15.67 -7.38 -0.17
C LEU A 252 14.55 -6.44 0.25
N LEU A 253 14.36 -5.38 -0.52
CA LEU A 253 13.43 -4.30 -0.24
C LEU A 253 12.46 -4.15 -1.41
N VAL A 254 11.24 -3.69 -1.15
CA VAL A 254 10.25 -3.36 -2.17
C VAL A 254 9.76 -1.94 -1.98
N ALA A 255 9.63 -1.22 -3.07
CA ALA A 255 8.95 0.06 -3.09
C ALA A 255 7.46 -0.17 -3.42
N PRO A 256 6.52 0.50 -2.72
CA PRO A 256 5.10 0.43 -3.05
C PRO A 256 4.84 0.98 -4.45
N SER A 257 3.80 0.47 -5.13
CA SER A 257 3.46 0.90 -6.47
C SER A 257 3.15 2.41 -6.51
N ILE A 258 3.56 3.07 -7.60
CA ILE A 258 3.45 4.54 -7.76
C ILE A 258 1.97 4.96 -7.85
N ASP A 259 1.11 4.05 -8.28
CA ASP A 259 -0.30 4.30 -8.56
C ASP A 259 -1.18 4.37 -7.29
N GLU A 260 -0.70 3.87 -6.14
CA GLU A 260 -1.48 3.84 -4.90
C GLU A 260 -1.31 5.07 -3.97
N TYR A 261 -0.23 5.85 -4.12
CA TYR A 261 0.04 6.96 -3.20
C TYR A 261 0.71 8.15 -3.88
N SER A 262 0.02 9.28 -3.92
CA SER A 262 0.58 10.57 -4.36
C SER A 262 1.77 11.06 -3.51
N ASN A 263 2.04 10.47 -2.34
CA ASN A 263 3.07 10.85 -1.38
C ASN A 263 3.95 9.67 -0.93
N VAL A 264 4.58 8.95 -1.87
CA VAL A 264 5.57 7.92 -1.51
C VAL A 264 6.84 8.61 -0.99
N THR A 265 7.08 8.49 0.31
CA THR A 265 8.34 8.92 0.96
C THR A 265 9.32 7.76 1.02
N ALA A 266 10.60 8.02 1.30
CA ALA A 266 11.59 6.97 1.54
C ALA A 266 11.24 6.03 2.71
N GLN A 267 10.34 6.47 3.59
CA GLN A 267 9.78 5.65 4.68
C GLN A 267 8.83 4.56 4.18
N SER A 268 8.35 4.65 2.94
CA SER A 268 7.46 3.64 2.34
C SER A 268 8.21 2.43 1.75
N VAL A 269 9.54 2.50 1.59
CA VAL A 269 10.34 1.33 1.21
C VAL A 269 10.40 0.36 2.38
N ARG A 270 9.92 -0.86 2.18
CA ARG A 270 9.82 -1.91 3.19
C ARG A 270 10.59 -3.17 2.80
N ASN A 271 10.91 -4.00 3.78
CA ASN A 271 11.43 -5.34 3.50
C ASN A 271 10.42 -6.16 2.69
N VAL A 272 10.91 -7.00 1.80
CA VAL A 272 10.10 -8.00 1.08
C VAL A 272 9.44 -8.91 2.10
N LYS A 273 8.13 -9.08 1.97
CA LYS A 273 7.33 -9.99 2.79
C LYS A 273 7.06 -11.27 2.01
N VAL A 274 6.70 -12.33 2.72
CA VAL A 274 6.35 -13.60 2.08
C VAL A 274 5.13 -13.48 1.18
N GLU A 275 4.23 -12.56 1.46
CA GLU A 275 3.06 -12.24 0.65
C GLU A 275 3.47 -11.78 -0.77
N ASP A 276 4.52 -10.98 -0.88
CA ASP A 276 5.08 -10.48 -2.15
C ASP A 276 5.61 -11.63 -3.04
N LEU A 277 6.03 -12.75 -2.40
CA LEU A 277 6.58 -13.93 -3.10
C LEU A 277 5.51 -14.90 -3.61
N LEU A 278 4.27 -14.78 -3.17
CA LEU A 278 3.22 -15.76 -3.48
C LEU A 278 2.49 -15.52 -4.80
N GLY A 279 2.86 -14.47 -5.53
CA GLY A 279 2.60 -14.36 -6.96
C GLY A 279 1.14 -14.14 -7.36
N ARG A 280 0.41 -13.31 -6.63
CA ARG A 280 -0.93 -12.88 -7.06
C ARG A 280 -0.92 -11.46 -7.58
N ASP A 281 -1.47 -11.28 -8.78
CA ASP A 281 -1.71 -9.97 -9.35
C ASP A 281 -2.89 -9.31 -8.61
N GLU A 282 -2.85 -8.00 -8.46
CA GLU A 282 -3.97 -7.25 -7.92
C GLU A 282 -5.22 -7.47 -8.77
N ILE A 283 -6.33 -7.73 -8.08
CA ILE A 283 -7.63 -7.94 -8.73
C ILE A 283 -8.23 -6.58 -9.05
N ALA A 284 -8.54 -6.39 -10.33
CA ALA A 284 -9.36 -5.27 -10.75
C ALA A 284 -10.81 -5.51 -10.33
N ILE A 285 -11.38 -4.58 -9.57
CA ILE A 285 -12.79 -4.58 -9.18
C ILE A 285 -13.49 -3.36 -9.77
N SER A 286 -14.80 -3.49 -9.97
CA SER A 286 -15.60 -2.37 -10.45
C SER A 286 -15.94 -1.41 -9.31
N MET A 287 -15.05 -0.43 -9.06
CA MET A 287 -15.22 0.58 -8.02
C MET A 287 -16.56 1.34 -8.15
N ASP A 288 -16.99 1.61 -9.38
CA ASP A 288 -18.24 2.34 -9.64
C ASP A 288 -19.47 1.51 -9.26
N LYS A 289 -19.53 0.22 -9.62
CA LYS A 289 -20.62 -0.68 -9.25
C LYS A 289 -20.71 -0.86 -7.72
N ILE A 290 -19.56 -0.96 -7.05
CA ILE A 290 -19.51 -1.08 -5.59
C ILE A 290 -20.02 0.21 -4.95
N ARG A 291 -19.58 1.38 -5.44
CA ARG A 291 -20.06 2.68 -4.96
C ARG A 291 -21.57 2.82 -5.16
N GLU A 292 -22.07 2.56 -6.36
CA GLU A 292 -23.51 2.61 -6.67
C GLU A 292 -24.33 1.71 -5.73
N ARG A 293 -23.80 0.53 -5.37
CA ARG A 293 -24.48 -0.43 -4.51
C ARG A 293 -24.54 -0.01 -3.05
N PHE A 294 -23.49 0.62 -2.52
CA PHE A 294 -23.35 0.86 -1.09
C PHE A 294 -23.40 2.34 -0.68
N ALA A 295 -23.29 3.31 -1.61
CA ALA A 295 -23.41 4.72 -1.29
C ALA A 295 -24.74 5.02 -0.57
N ASP A 296 -24.68 5.95 0.38
CA ASP A 296 -25.82 6.43 1.19
C ASP A 296 -26.54 5.34 2.01
N LYS A 297 -25.99 4.14 2.15
CA LYS A 297 -26.55 3.05 2.95
C LYS A 297 -25.95 2.94 4.33
N VAL A 298 -26.78 2.46 5.26
CA VAL A 298 -26.29 2.00 6.57
C VAL A 298 -25.81 0.56 6.41
N VAL A 299 -24.52 0.36 6.61
CA VAL A 299 -23.85 -0.94 6.46
C VAL A 299 -23.40 -1.45 7.83
N MET A 300 -23.73 -2.68 8.15
CA MET A 300 -23.27 -3.36 9.37
C MET A 300 -22.23 -4.43 9.03
N VAL A 301 -21.15 -4.51 9.82
CA VAL A 301 -20.15 -5.57 9.74
C VAL A 301 -20.11 -6.28 11.10
N THR A 302 -20.47 -7.57 11.14
CA THR A 302 -20.28 -8.41 12.32
C THR A 302 -18.91 -9.09 12.28
N GLY A 303 -18.27 -9.30 13.43
CA GLY A 303 -16.86 -9.70 13.44
C GLY A 303 -15.96 -8.57 12.90
N ALA A 304 -16.37 -7.31 13.15
CA ALA A 304 -15.79 -6.12 12.54
C ALA A 304 -14.30 -5.92 12.90
N SER A 305 -13.87 -6.38 14.06
CA SER A 305 -12.48 -6.27 14.52
C SER A 305 -11.59 -7.45 14.09
N GLY A 306 -12.17 -8.48 13.47
CA GLY A 306 -11.44 -9.60 12.89
C GLY A 306 -10.67 -9.21 11.62
N SER A 307 -9.82 -10.12 11.12
CA SER A 307 -8.96 -9.83 9.94
C SER A 307 -9.76 -9.48 8.67
N ILE A 308 -10.87 -10.19 8.40
CA ILE A 308 -11.74 -9.91 7.24
C ILE A 308 -12.65 -8.72 7.55
N GLY A 309 -13.30 -8.71 8.73
CA GLY A 309 -14.23 -7.64 9.09
C GLY A 309 -13.59 -6.26 9.10
N SER A 310 -12.39 -6.12 9.69
CA SER A 310 -11.69 -4.83 9.73
C SER A 310 -11.27 -4.33 8.34
N GLU A 311 -10.88 -5.24 7.45
CA GLU A 311 -10.55 -4.85 6.08
C GLU A 311 -11.80 -4.48 5.27
N LEU A 312 -12.91 -5.19 5.44
CA LEU A 312 -14.20 -4.77 4.87
C LEU A 312 -14.58 -3.37 5.34
N CYS A 313 -14.40 -3.07 6.63
CA CYS A 313 -14.65 -1.73 7.17
C CYS A 313 -13.78 -0.66 6.50
N ARG A 314 -12.47 -0.92 6.32
CA ARG A 314 -11.54 -0.02 5.63
C ARG A 314 -11.93 0.24 4.17
N GLN A 315 -12.33 -0.81 3.46
CA GLN A 315 -12.74 -0.70 2.06
C GLN A 315 -14.08 0.03 1.93
N LEU A 316 -15.08 -0.33 2.74
CA LEU A 316 -16.39 0.32 2.75
C LEU A 316 -16.31 1.82 3.09
N ALA A 317 -15.38 2.21 3.95
CA ALA A 317 -15.13 3.61 4.30
C ALA A 317 -14.82 4.53 3.10
N ARG A 318 -14.44 3.96 1.94
CA ARG A 318 -14.08 4.70 0.72
C ARG A 318 -15.24 4.87 -0.26
N PHE A 319 -16.40 4.25 0.00
CA PHE A 319 -17.51 4.19 -0.96
C PHE A 319 -18.68 5.13 -0.67
N GLY A 320 -18.52 6.08 0.25
CA GLY A 320 -19.56 7.09 0.54
C GLY A 320 -20.79 6.49 1.22
N ILE A 321 -20.62 5.49 2.07
CA ILE A 321 -21.71 4.92 2.85
C ILE A 321 -22.25 5.94 3.86
N LYS A 322 -23.55 5.87 4.15
CA LYS A 322 -24.22 6.78 5.11
C LYS A 322 -23.72 6.56 6.54
N LYS A 323 -23.58 5.32 6.95
CA LYS A 323 -23.09 4.95 8.28
C LYS A 323 -22.54 3.52 8.29
N LEU A 324 -21.46 3.29 9.05
CA LEU A 324 -20.88 1.99 9.28
C LEU A 324 -21.11 1.54 10.73
N VAL A 325 -21.80 0.42 10.93
CA VAL A 325 -22.03 -0.19 12.25
C VAL A 325 -21.03 -1.33 12.43
N LEU A 326 -20.10 -1.16 13.36
CA LEU A 326 -19.08 -2.15 13.70
C LEU A 326 -19.58 -2.99 14.87
N TYR A 327 -19.81 -4.29 14.66
CA TYR A 327 -20.33 -5.19 15.68
C TYR A 327 -19.34 -6.31 15.96
N ASP A 328 -18.81 -6.40 17.18
CA ASP A 328 -17.86 -7.42 17.59
C ASP A 328 -17.88 -7.61 19.10
N ASN A 329 -17.52 -8.81 19.60
CA ASN A 329 -17.43 -9.09 21.02
C ASN A 329 -16.04 -8.80 21.60
N ALA A 330 -15.02 -8.58 20.76
CA ALA A 330 -13.65 -8.33 21.16
C ALA A 330 -13.38 -6.83 21.36
N GLU A 331 -13.35 -6.38 22.63
CA GLU A 331 -13.25 -4.96 23.00
C GLU A 331 -11.94 -4.32 22.50
N THR A 332 -10.79 -4.87 22.88
CA THR A 332 -9.47 -4.27 22.55
C THR A 332 -9.20 -4.18 21.03
N PRO A 333 -9.44 -5.22 20.20
CA PRO A 333 -9.35 -5.12 18.76
C PRO A 333 -10.33 -4.08 18.18
N MET A 334 -11.55 -3.93 18.74
CA MET A 334 -12.52 -2.93 18.33
C MET A 334 -12.02 -1.52 18.62
N HIS A 335 -11.42 -1.29 19.79
CA HIS A 335 -10.82 0.00 20.15
C HIS A 335 -9.73 0.39 19.15
N ASN A 336 -8.84 -0.54 18.80
CA ASN A 336 -7.78 -0.29 17.82
C ASN A 336 -8.34 0.06 16.42
N LEU A 337 -9.35 -0.67 15.97
CA LEU A 337 -10.04 -0.37 14.71
C LEU A 337 -10.71 1.01 14.73
N ARG A 338 -11.35 1.35 15.85
CA ARG A 338 -11.97 2.68 16.06
C ARG A 338 -10.95 3.79 15.87
N LEU A 339 -9.81 3.74 16.58
CA LEU A 339 -8.75 4.74 16.47
C LEU A 339 -8.23 4.87 15.03
N GLU A 340 -8.01 3.74 14.36
CA GLU A 340 -7.57 3.73 12.97
C GLU A 340 -8.56 4.42 12.03
N LEU A 341 -9.86 4.16 12.18
CA LEU A 341 -10.89 4.77 11.35
C LEU A 341 -11.05 6.27 11.63
N GLU A 342 -10.98 6.69 12.88
CA GLU A 342 -11.00 8.11 13.30
C GLU A 342 -9.82 8.89 12.68
N ASP A 343 -8.64 8.29 12.63
CA ASP A 343 -7.45 8.93 12.09
C ASP A 343 -7.46 9.04 10.56
N LYS A 344 -7.87 7.97 9.86
CA LYS A 344 -7.73 7.86 8.41
C LYS A 344 -8.93 8.35 7.61
N TYR A 345 -10.15 8.30 8.18
CA TYR A 345 -11.41 8.57 7.47
C TYR A 345 -12.24 9.60 8.22
N LYS A 346 -11.84 10.87 8.12
CA LYS A 346 -12.44 11.99 8.88
C LYS A 346 -13.94 12.22 8.62
N ASP A 347 -14.40 11.88 7.41
CA ASP A 347 -15.79 12.09 6.99
C ASP A 347 -16.67 10.85 7.18
N LEU A 348 -16.12 9.75 7.72
CA LEU A 348 -16.86 8.51 7.92
C LEU A 348 -17.69 8.58 9.18
N HIS A 349 -19.01 8.45 9.05
CA HIS A 349 -19.89 8.22 10.19
C HIS A 349 -19.92 6.75 10.58
N PHE A 350 -19.38 6.40 11.73
CA PHE A 350 -19.40 5.01 12.19
C PHE A 350 -19.72 4.88 13.68
N VAL A 351 -20.19 3.70 14.08
CA VAL A 351 -20.58 3.37 15.45
C VAL A 351 -19.99 2.02 15.84
N PRO A 352 -19.04 1.97 16.80
CA PRO A 352 -18.56 0.73 17.37
C PRO A 352 -19.56 0.18 18.39
N VAL A 353 -19.90 -1.08 18.29
CA VAL A 353 -20.83 -1.78 19.16
C VAL A 353 -20.19 -3.06 19.68
N ILE A 354 -20.01 -3.15 20.98
CA ILE A 354 -19.60 -4.40 21.62
C ILE A 354 -20.83 -5.29 21.81
N GLY A 355 -20.79 -6.48 21.21
CA GLY A 355 -21.89 -7.44 21.28
C GLY A 355 -21.54 -8.77 20.64
N ASP A 356 -22.21 -9.83 21.09
CA ASP A 356 -22.05 -11.19 20.60
C ASP A 356 -23.24 -11.60 19.73
N VAL A 357 -23.00 -12.21 18.60
CA VAL A 357 -24.04 -12.65 17.65
C VAL A 357 -24.98 -13.74 18.23
N ARG A 358 -24.57 -14.36 19.32
CA ARG A 358 -25.42 -15.31 20.08
C ARG A 358 -26.49 -14.61 20.92
N GLN A 359 -26.31 -13.30 21.19
CA GLN A 359 -27.19 -12.52 22.09
C GLN A 359 -28.28 -11.78 21.30
N LEU A 360 -29.43 -12.40 21.14
CA LEU A 360 -30.56 -11.82 20.41
C LEU A 360 -30.98 -10.43 20.90
N PRO A 361 -31.10 -10.14 22.23
CA PRO A 361 -31.49 -8.79 22.68
C PRO A 361 -30.50 -7.71 22.25
N ARG A 362 -29.20 -8.02 22.19
CA ARG A 362 -28.19 -7.06 21.76
C ARG A 362 -28.25 -6.83 20.25
N LEU A 363 -28.42 -7.88 19.46
CA LEU A 363 -28.64 -7.77 18.02
C LEU A 363 -29.90 -6.96 17.73
N ASP A 364 -31.01 -7.28 18.40
CA ASP A 364 -32.29 -6.60 18.25
C ASP A 364 -32.15 -5.08 18.49
N TYR A 365 -31.49 -4.70 19.57
CA TYR A 365 -31.21 -3.29 19.86
C TYR A 365 -30.45 -2.62 18.70
N VAL A 366 -29.44 -3.28 18.14
CA VAL A 366 -28.63 -2.74 17.05
C VAL A 366 -29.45 -2.57 15.76
N PHE A 367 -30.18 -3.58 15.36
CA PHE A 367 -31.01 -3.53 14.16
C PHE A 367 -32.13 -2.48 14.28
N ARG A 368 -32.80 -2.42 15.42
CA ARG A 368 -33.85 -1.42 15.72
C ARG A 368 -33.31 0.02 15.75
N THR A 369 -32.08 0.22 16.24
CA THR A 369 -31.51 1.58 16.40
C THR A 369 -30.95 2.13 15.09
N TRP A 370 -30.29 1.31 14.30
CA TRP A 370 -29.54 1.77 13.11
C TRP A 370 -30.13 1.31 11.78
N HIS A 371 -31.08 0.37 11.76
CA HIS A 371 -31.72 -0.15 10.56
C HIS A 371 -30.73 -0.46 9.42
N PRO A 372 -29.77 -1.37 9.62
CA PRO A 372 -28.77 -1.66 8.59
C PRO A 372 -29.44 -2.24 7.35
N GLN A 373 -29.15 -1.62 6.19
CA GLN A 373 -29.67 -2.06 4.89
C GLN A 373 -28.82 -3.18 4.31
N VAL A 374 -27.53 -3.19 4.62
CA VAL A 374 -26.57 -4.22 4.18
C VAL A 374 -25.81 -4.75 5.38
N VAL A 375 -25.73 -6.07 5.50
CA VAL A 375 -25.02 -6.73 6.61
C VAL A 375 -23.94 -7.66 6.06
N PHE A 376 -22.68 -7.39 6.38
CA PHE A 376 -21.57 -8.31 6.15
C PHE A 376 -21.33 -9.13 7.42
N HIS A 377 -21.60 -10.43 7.35
CA HIS A 377 -21.48 -11.33 8.48
C HIS A 377 -20.14 -12.09 8.44
N ALA A 378 -19.14 -11.56 9.14
CA ALA A 378 -17.80 -12.14 9.25
C ALA A 378 -17.49 -12.70 10.67
N ALA A 379 -18.44 -12.60 11.61
CA ALA A 379 -18.29 -13.16 12.94
C ALA A 379 -18.34 -14.71 12.90
N ALA A 380 -17.27 -15.37 13.28
CA ALA A 380 -17.18 -16.82 13.36
C ALA A 380 -15.96 -17.29 14.16
N TYR A 381 -16.01 -18.46 14.75
CA TYR A 381 -14.85 -19.20 15.23
C TYR A 381 -14.25 -20.02 14.08
N LYS A 382 -12.92 -19.92 13.87
CA LYS A 382 -12.25 -20.47 12.68
C LYS A 382 -11.11 -21.48 12.99
N HIS A 383 -10.65 -21.56 14.22
CA HIS A 383 -9.50 -22.40 14.59
C HIS A 383 -9.94 -23.85 14.75
N VAL A 384 -9.62 -24.68 13.76
CA VAL A 384 -10.05 -26.09 13.71
C VAL A 384 -9.74 -26.87 14.99
N PRO A 385 -8.48 -26.87 15.53
CA PRO A 385 -8.20 -27.65 16.75
C PRO A 385 -9.03 -27.20 17.96
N LEU A 386 -9.21 -25.88 18.14
CA LEU A 386 -10.02 -25.37 19.24
C LEU A 386 -11.49 -25.74 19.10
N MET A 387 -12.01 -25.83 17.88
CA MET A 387 -13.42 -26.20 17.63
C MET A 387 -13.63 -27.70 17.76
N GLU A 388 -12.63 -28.53 17.49
CA GLU A 388 -12.66 -29.96 17.81
C GLU A 388 -12.75 -30.18 19.34
N ASP A 389 -12.08 -29.34 20.12
CA ASP A 389 -12.16 -29.40 21.60
C ASP A 389 -13.44 -28.76 22.16
N ASN A 390 -14.03 -27.77 21.44
CA ASN A 390 -15.19 -27.00 21.88
C ASN A 390 -16.32 -26.99 20.85
N PRO A 391 -16.89 -28.14 20.48
CA PRO A 391 -17.84 -28.25 19.37
C PRO A 391 -19.16 -27.52 19.62
N CYS A 392 -19.63 -27.45 20.87
CA CYS A 392 -20.85 -26.71 21.22
C CYS A 392 -20.68 -25.20 20.95
N GLU A 393 -19.53 -24.63 21.32
CA GLU A 393 -19.23 -23.22 21.06
C GLU A 393 -19.14 -22.94 19.55
N ALA A 394 -18.59 -23.88 18.77
CA ALA A 394 -18.56 -23.77 17.32
C ALA A 394 -19.99 -23.69 16.72
N VAL A 395 -20.91 -24.53 17.19
CA VAL A 395 -22.33 -24.50 16.77
C VAL A 395 -22.99 -23.21 17.21
N LEU A 396 -22.86 -22.81 18.47
CA LEU A 396 -23.51 -21.63 19.01
C LEU A 396 -23.06 -20.34 18.30
N VAL A 397 -21.79 -20.19 17.94
CA VAL A 397 -21.30 -19.01 17.24
C VAL A 397 -21.56 -19.10 15.74
N ASN A 398 -21.11 -20.19 15.10
CA ASN A 398 -21.11 -20.26 13.64
C ASN A 398 -22.48 -20.57 13.04
N VAL A 399 -23.32 -21.38 13.73
CA VAL A 399 -24.66 -21.75 13.23
C VAL A 399 -25.72 -20.84 13.82
N ILE A 400 -25.82 -20.81 15.17
CA ILE A 400 -26.87 -20.05 15.83
C ILE A 400 -26.64 -18.54 15.68
N GLY A 401 -25.39 -18.08 15.77
CA GLY A 401 -25.04 -16.70 15.49
C GLY A 401 -25.40 -16.25 14.08
N SER A 402 -25.13 -17.10 13.07
CA SER A 402 -25.50 -16.80 11.67
C SER A 402 -27.03 -16.78 11.47
N ARG A 403 -27.76 -17.74 12.06
CA ARG A 403 -29.23 -17.73 12.09
C ARG A 403 -29.77 -16.43 12.68
N ASN A 404 -29.27 -16.04 13.88
CA ASN A 404 -29.73 -14.85 14.56
C ASN A 404 -29.57 -13.58 13.72
N VAL A 405 -28.42 -13.43 13.05
CA VAL A 405 -28.17 -12.30 12.15
C VAL A 405 -29.08 -12.34 10.94
N ALA A 406 -29.28 -13.52 10.32
CA ALA A 406 -30.16 -13.68 9.16
C ALA A 406 -31.63 -13.38 9.51
N ASP A 407 -32.12 -13.88 10.64
CA ASP A 407 -33.49 -13.64 11.11
C ASP A 407 -33.72 -12.14 11.39
N LYS A 408 -32.73 -11.45 11.99
CA LYS A 408 -32.83 -10.00 12.20
C LYS A 408 -32.76 -9.20 10.90
N CYS A 409 -32.01 -9.66 9.89
CA CYS A 409 -32.05 -9.05 8.56
C CYS A 409 -33.48 -9.12 7.95
N ILE A 410 -34.18 -10.24 8.11
CA ILE A 410 -35.54 -10.38 7.62
C ILE A 410 -36.51 -9.52 8.43
N GLU A 411 -36.44 -9.59 9.76
CA GLU A 411 -37.33 -8.88 10.69
C GLU A 411 -37.29 -7.37 10.49
N TYR A 412 -36.08 -6.81 10.29
CA TYR A 412 -35.88 -5.37 10.12
C TYR A 412 -35.75 -4.92 8.65
N GLY A 413 -35.99 -5.82 7.69
CA GLY A 413 -36.07 -5.50 6.27
C GLY A 413 -34.73 -5.08 5.64
N ALA A 414 -33.61 -5.66 6.08
CA ALA A 414 -32.34 -5.45 5.41
C ALA A 414 -32.42 -5.93 3.94
N GLU A 415 -31.83 -5.15 3.04
CA GLU A 415 -31.84 -5.48 1.60
C GLU A 415 -30.93 -6.68 1.28
N MET A 416 -29.86 -6.85 2.06
CA MET A 416 -28.85 -7.87 1.78
C MET A 416 -28.09 -8.31 3.04
N MET A 417 -27.82 -9.61 3.12
CA MET A 417 -26.84 -10.19 4.03
C MET A 417 -25.77 -10.95 3.22
N VAL A 418 -24.50 -10.60 3.43
CA VAL A 418 -23.35 -11.30 2.85
C VAL A 418 -22.65 -12.09 3.95
N MET A 419 -22.74 -13.42 3.89
CA MET A 419 -22.11 -14.32 4.84
C MET A 419 -20.75 -14.79 4.36
N ILE A 420 -19.72 -14.61 5.19
CA ILE A 420 -18.38 -15.12 4.93
C ILE A 420 -18.32 -16.60 5.29
N SER A 421 -17.95 -17.45 4.33
CA SER A 421 -17.74 -18.88 4.50
C SER A 421 -16.30 -19.28 4.12
N THR A 422 -16.05 -20.58 3.99
CA THR A 422 -14.71 -21.13 3.82
C THR A 422 -14.71 -22.35 2.89
N ASP A 423 -13.56 -22.66 2.29
CA ASP A 423 -13.26 -23.92 1.60
C ASP A 423 -13.50 -25.16 2.48
N LYS A 424 -13.35 -25.03 3.80
CA LYS A 424 -13.54 -26.12 4.78
C LYS A 424 -15.01 -26.53 4.98
N ALA A 425 -15.95 -25.76 4.49
CA ALA A 425 -17.36 -26.13 4.40
C ALA A 425 -17.66 -27.15 3.27
N VAL A 426 -16.68 -27.36 2.37
CA VAL A 426 -16.75 -28.35 1.29
C VAL A 426 -16.22 -29.69 1.78
N ASN A 427 -17.02 -30.76 1.70
CA ASN A 427 -16.70 -32.09 2.24
C ASN A 427 -16.00 -31.96 3.62
N PRO A 428 -16.69 -31.41 4.63
CA PRO A 428 -16.03 -31.06 5.88
C PRO A 428 -15.42 -32.29 6.58
N THR A 429 -14.21 -32.11 7.13
CA THR A 429 -13.51 -33.16 7.89
C THR A 429 -13.37 -32.80 9.36
N ASN A 430 -13.99 -31.71 9.75
CA ASN A 430 -13.89 -31.17 11.11
C ASN A 430 -15.16 -30.40 11.51
N ILE A 431 -15.32 -30.22 12.82
CA ILE A 431 -16.46 -29.51 13.40
C ILE A 431 -16.61 -28.10 12.84
N MET A 432 -15.51 -27.33 12.77
CA MET A 432 -15.57 -25.94 12.28
C MET A 432 -16.10 -25.88 10.84
N GLY A 433 -15.58 -26.70 9.94
CA GLY A 433 -16.06 -26.78 8.55
C GLY A 433 -17.52 -27.19 8.46
N CYS A 434 -17.94 -28.20 9.25
CA CYS A 434 -19.33 -28.64 9.31
C CYS A 434 -20.25 -27.53 9.84
N THR A 435 -19.86 -26.78 10.87
CA THR A 435 -20.68 -25.66 11.37
C THR A 435 -20.84 -24.53 10.32
N LYS A 436 -19.82 -24.27 9.52
CA LYS A 436 -19.94 -23.31 8.40
C LYS A 436 -20.90 -23.83 7.32
N ARG A 437 -20.85 -25.13 7.00
CA ARG A 437 -21.79 -25.77 6.07
C ARG A 437 -23.22 -25.71 6.59
N LEU A 438 -23.46 -25.97 7.85
CA LEU A 438 -24.78 -25.85 8.49
C LEU A 438 -25.32 -24.41 8.44
N ALA A 439 -24.46 -23.41 8.66
CA ALA A 439 -24.84 -22.01 8.50
C ALA A 439 -25.22 -21.68 7.04
N GLU A 440 -24.46 -22.20 6.06
CA GLU A 440 -24.82 -22.07 4.64
C GLU A 440 -26.18 -22.68 4.34
N ILE A 441 -26.45 -23.90 4.83
CA ILE A 441 -27.74 -24.61 4.65
C ILE A 441 -28.87 -23.74 5.20
N TYR A 442 -28.74 -23.19 6.40
CA TYR A 442 -29.76 -22.32 6.98
C TYR A 442 -30.02 -21.10 6.13
N VAL A 443 -28.95 -20.31 5.87
CA VAL A 443 -29.05 -19.03 5.15
C VAL A 443 -29.62 -19.21 3.74
N GLN A 444 -29.26 -20.30 3.03
CA GLN A 444 -29.74 -20.57 1.68
C GLN A 444 -31.17 -21.12 1.64
N SER A 445 -31.61 -21.82 2.71
CA SER A 445 -32.98 -22.34 2.79
C SER A 445 -34.02 -21.24 2.95
N ILE A 446 -33.59 -20.04 3.44
CA ILE A 446 -34.51 -18.92 3.65
C ILE A 446 -35.16 -18.49 2.35
N ASN A 447 -36.50 -18.50 2.34
CA ASN A 447 -37.28 -18.01 1.22
C ASN A 447 -37.86 -16.63 1.56
N ASN A 448 -37.16 -15.57 1.14
CA ASN A 448 -37.57 -14.19 1.38
C ASN A 448 -37.23 -13.33 0.17
N ASP A 449 -38.23 -12.61 -0.36
CA ASP A 449 -38.07 -11.79 -1.56
C ASP A 449 -37.50 -10.39 -1.26
N LYS A 450 -37.48 -9.97 0.01
CA LYS A 450 -37.02 -8.62 0.42
C LYS A 450 -35.55 -8.59 0.76
N THR A 451 -35.03 -9.66 1.38
CA THR A 451 -33.62 -9.74 1.80
C THR A 451 -32.87 -10.72 0.91
N LYS A 452 -31.84 -10.25 0.23
CA LYS A 452 -30.94 -11.09 -0.57
C LYS A 452 -29.88 -11.72 0.35
N PHE A 453 -29.74 -13.04 0.27
CA PHE A 453 -28.72 -13.78 1.02
C PHE A 453 -27.61 -14.23 0.09
N VAL A 454 -26.40 -13.80 0.38
CA VAL A 454 -25.18 -14.07 -0.38
C VAL A 454 -24.20 -14.79 0.50
N THR A 455 -23.62 -15.89 0.02
CA THR A 455 -22.54 -16.60 0.71
C THR A 455 -21.28 -16.55 -0.13
N THR A 456 -20.14 -16.32 0.51
CA THR A 456 -18.84 -16.31 -0.18
C THR A 456 -17.91 -17.34 0.44
N ARG A 457 -17.36 -18.23 -0.39
CA ARG A 457 -16.38 -19.26 -0.01
C ARG A 457 -15.01 -18.93 -0.56
N PHE A 458 -14.02 -18.93 0.29
CA PHE A 458 -12.59 -18.82 -0.07
C PHE A 458 -11.72 -19.56 0.94
N GLY A 459 -10.48 -19.84 0.55
CA GLY A 459 -9.51 -20.56 1.37
C GLY A 459 -8.80 -19.67 2.39
N ASN A 460 -7.54 -20.00 2.69
CA ASN A 460 -6.81 -19.26 3.71
C ASN A 460 -6.43 -17.84 3.22
N VAL A 461 -6.47 -16.89 4.14
CA VAL A 461 -5.99 -15.53 3.90
C VAL A 461 -4.66 -15.29 4.58
N LEU A 462 -3.73 -14.64 3.87
CA LEU A 462 -2.37 -14.38 4.32
C LEU A 462 -2.36 -13.41 5.50
N GLY A 463 -1.52 -13.70 6.49
CA GLY A 463 -1.29 -12.78 7.61
C GLY A 463 -2.48 -12.61 8.56
N SER A 464 -3.56 -13.42 8.45
CA SER A 464 -4.68 -13.35 9.38
C SER A 464 -4.27 -13.82 10.79
N ASN A 465 -4.91 -13.24 11.82
CA ASN A 465 -4.63 -13.55 13.21
C ASN A 465 -4.69 -15.06 13.49
N GLY A 466 -3.64 -15.59 14.16
CA GLY A 466 -3.50 -17.00 14.50
C GLY A 466 -3.24 -17.94 13.30
N SER A 467 -2.98 -17.42 12.09
CA SER A 467 -2.62 -18.23 10.92
C SER A 467 -1.15 -18.66 10.92
N VAL A 468 -0.78 -19.48 9.93
CA VAL A 468 0.55 -20.08 9.81
C VAL A 468 1.68 -19.05 9.70
N ILE A 469 1.48 -17.95 8.98
CA ILE A 469 2.51 -16.92 8.76
C ILE A 469 2.91 -16.19 10.06
N PRO A 470 2.00 -15.61 10.86
CA PRO A 470 2.33 -15.04 12.15
C PRO A 470 3.02 -16.05 13.08
N ARG A 471 2.56 -17.31 13.08
CA ARG A 471 3.18 -18.38 13.90
C ARG A 471 4.62 -18.67 13.48
N PHE A 472 4.88 -18.80 12.18
CA PHE A 472 6.24 -19.02 11.68
C PHE A 472 7.15 -17.84 12.01
N ARG A 473 6.65 -16.61 11.86
CA ARG A 473 7.40 -15.40 12.24
C ARG A 473 7.80 -15.44 13.72
N GLU A 474 6.86 -15.70 14.61
CA GLU A 474 7.13 -15.82 16.05
C GLU A 474 8.15 -16.91 16.36
N GLN A 475 8.06 -18.08 15.70
CA GLN A 475 9.01 -19.18 15.88
C GLN A 475 10.41 -18.81 15.37
N ILE A 476 10.51 -18.14 14.24
CA ILE A 476 11.79 -17.67 13.68
C ILE A 476 12.42 -16.61 14.59
N GLU A 477 11.64 -15.64 15.09
CA GLU A 477 12.10 -14.61 16.04
C GLU A 477 12.63 -15.21 17.36
N LYS A 478 12.08 -16.37 17.78
CA LYS A 478 12.54 -17.13 18.95
C LYS A 478 13.74 -18.05 18.68
N GLY A 479 14.26 -18.09 17.43
CA GLY A 479 15.36 -18.97 17.05
C GLY A 479 14.94 -20.39 16.67
N GLY A 480 13.64 -20.62 16.43
CA GLY A 480 13.11 -21.90 15.97
C GLY A 480 12.74 -22.89 17.10
N PRO A 481 12.47 -24.17 16.81
CA PRO A 481 12.24 -24.68 15.45
C PRO A 481 10.92 -24.18 14.83
N VAL A 482 10.87 -24.14 13.49
CA VAL A 482 9.62 -23.90 12.77
C VAL A 482 8.86 -25.21 12.64
N THR A 483 7.58 -25.23 13.06
CA THR A 483 6.76 -26.45 13.09
C THR A 483 5.78 -26.49 11.90
N VAL A 484 5.90 -27.54 11.08
CA VAL A 484 5.03 -27.83 9.94
C VAL A 484 4.29 -29.14 10.22
N THR A 485 2.99 -29.22 9.92
CA THR A 485 2.21 -30.43 10.26
C THR A 485 2.53 -31.62 9.36
N HIS A 486 2.82 -31.40 8.07
CA HIS A 486 3.23 -32.46 7.15
C HIS A 486 4.07 -31.88 6.01
N LYS A 487 5.06 -32.63 5.50
CA LYS A 487 5.96 -32.20 4.43
C LYS A 487 5.22 -31.83 3.13
N ASP A 488 4.15 -32.57 2.80
CA ASP A 488 3.41 -32.38 1.54
C ASP A 488 2.13 -31.58 1.69
N ILE A 489 1.88 -31.02 2.89
CA ILE A 489 0.66 -30.24 3.12
C ILE A 489 0.64 -29.00 2.22
N THR A 490 -0.48 -28.81 1.56
CA THR A 490 -0.72 -27.62 0.71
C THR A 490 -1.91 -26.83 1.20
N ARG A 491 -1.86 -25.52 0.95
CA ARG A 491 -2.98 -24.60 1.22
C ARG A 491 -3.11 -23.60 0.09
N TYR A 492 -4.33 -23.22 -0.19
CA TYR A 492 -4.59 -22.06 -1.03
C TYR A 492 -4.48 -20.79 -0.20
N PHE A 493 -3.89 -19.75 -0.79
CA PHE A 493 -3.75 -18.47 -0.12
C PHE A 493 -4.25 -17.32 -0.99
N MET A 494 -4.82 -16.33 -0.33
CA MET A 494 -5.26 -15.08 -0.89
C MET A 494 -4.86 -13.94 0.06
N THR A 495 -4.64 -12.73 -0.42
CA THR A 495 -4.44 -11.60 0.49
C THR A 495 -5.77 -11.17 1.11
N ILE A 496 -5.74 -10.59 2.31
CA ILE A 496 -6.95 -10.11 2.97
C ILE A 496 -7.65 -9.02 2.14
N PRO A 497 -6.93 -8.00 1.61
CA PRO A 497 -7.56 -7.01 0.71
C PRO A 497 -8.19 -7.62 -0.53
N GLU A 498 -7.54 -8.61 -1.16
CA GLU A 498 -8.07 -9.33 -2.32
C GLU A 498 -9.38 -10.05 -1.99
N ALA A 499 -9.42 -10.81 -0.88
CA ALA A 499 -10.61 -11.51 -0.44
C ALA A 499 -11.78 -10.53 -0.22
N CYS A 500 -11.52 -9.42 0.46
CA CYS A 500 -12.55 -8.42 0.73
C CYS A 500 -13.05 -7.72 -0.54
N ARG A 501 -12.16 -7.43 -1.51
CA ARG A 501 -12.56 -6.90 -2.83
C ARG A 501 -13.52 -7.86 -3.54
N LEU A 502 -13.20 -9.16 -3.57
CA LEU A 502 -14.08 -10.17 -4.19
C LEU A 502 -15.41 -10.33 -3.44
N VAL A 503 -15.43 -10.21 -2.12
CA VAL A 503 -16.66 -10.21 -1.32
C VAL A 503 -17.56 -9.03 -1.70
N LEU A 504 -17.00 -7.83 -1.83
CA LEU A 504 -17.73 -6.64 -2.25
C LEU A 504 -18.26 -6.78 -3.69
N GLU A 505 -17.44 -7.31 -4.60
CA GLU A 505 -17.85 -7.57 -6.00
C GLU A 505 -18.97 -8.61 -6.08
N ALA A 506 -18.85 -9.73 -5.36
CA ALA A 506 -19.89 -10.76 -5.26
C ALA A 506 -21.23 -10.19 -4.76
N ALA A 507 -21.17 -9.28 -3.78
CA ALA A 507 -22.36 -8.60 -3.28
C ALA A 507 -23.06 -7.72 -4.33
N THR A 508 -22.33 -7.19 -5.31
CA THR A 508 -22.93 -6.40 -6.41
C THR A 508 -23.58 -7.27 -7.47
N MET A 509 -23.10 -8.50 -7.67
CA MET A 509 -23.55 -9.40 -8.74
C MET A 509 -24.72 -10.31 -8.34
N SER A 510 -24.98 -10.48 -7.04
CA SER A 510 -25.94 -11.48 -6.58
C SER A 510 -27.39 -11.12 -6.90
N ALA A 511 -28.09 -12.11 -7.44
CA ALA A 511 -29.57 -12.10 -7.57
C ALA A 511 -30.28 -12.54 -6.27
N GLY A 512 -29.53 -13.15 -5.33
CA GLY A 512 -30.01 -13.74 -4.06
C GLY A 512 -29.82 -15.25 -4.04
N LYS A 513 -29.54 -15.81 -2.86
CA LYS A 513 -29.32 -17.27 -2.62
C LYS A 513 -28.07 -17.85 -3.33
N ASP A 514 -27.11 -17.02 -3.69
CA ASP A 514 -25.89 -17.47 -4.38
C ASP A 514 -24.80 -17.87 -3.39
N ILE A 515 -24.09 -18.97 -3.70
CA ILE A 515 -22.79 -19.28 -3.08
C ILE A 515 -21.71 -18.94 -4.10
N PHE A 516 -21.01 -17.86 -3.86
CA PHE A 516 -19.84 -17.48 -4.65
C PHE A 516 -18.59 -18.17 -4.15
N VAL A 517 -17.84 -18.77 -5.07
CA VAL A 517 -16.55 -19.42 -4.81
C VAL A 517 -15.47 -18.65 -5.54
N PHE A 518 -14.44 -18.28 -4.81
CA PHE A 518 -13.36 -17.49 -5.37
C PHE A 518 -12.23 -18.38 -5.89
N ASP A 519 -11.68 -18.01 -7.05
CA ASP A 519 -10.50 -18.66 -7.59
C ASP A 519 -9.29 -18.38 -6.67
N MET A 520 -8.84 -19.44 -6.05
CA MET A 520 -7.72 -19.40 -5.12
C MET A 520 -6.35 -19.53 -5.80
N GLY A 521 -6.30 -19.67 -7.13
CA GLY A 521 -5.06 -19.87 -7.88
C GLY A 521 -4.38 -21.21 -7.55
N LYS A 522 -3.05 -21.22 -7.53
CA LYS A 522 -2.27 -22.44 -7.29
C LYS A 522 -2.08 -22.70 -5.79
N PRO A 523 -2.16 -23.97 -5.35
CA PRO A 523 -1.87 -24.33 -3.96
C PRO A 523 -0.38 -24.15 -3.64
N VAL A 524 -0.09 -23.76 -2.42
CA VAL A 524 1.27 -23.49 -1.90
C VAL A 524 1.65 -24.58 -0.89
N LYS A 525 2.82 -25.21 -1.06
CA LYS A 525 3.39 -26.12 -0.06
C LYS A 525 3.81 -25.34 1.18
N ILE A 526 3.33 -25.74 2.36
CA ILE A 526 3.61 -25.05 3.63
C ILE A 526 5.08 -25.20 4.04
N ASP A 527 5.71 -26.33 3.74
CA ASP A 527 7.15 -26.52 3.91
C ASP A 527 7.96 -25.46 3.13
N ARG A 528 7.63 -25.25 1.86
CA ARG A 528 8.30 -24.24 1.03
C ARG A 528 8.06 -22.81 1.55
N LEU A 529 6.87 -22.55 2.09
CA LEU A 529 6.56 -21.28 2.72
C LEU A 529 7.42 -21.04 3.96
N ALA A 530 7.60 -22.08 4.81
CA ALA A 530 8.44 -22.03 6.00
C ALA A 530 9.90 -21.71 5.64
N ARG A 531 10.48 -22.42 4.65
CA ARG A 531 11.85 -22.18 4.16
C ARG A 531 12.05 -20.76 3.71
N ARG A 532 11.16 -20.25 2.85
CA ARG A 532 11.21 -18.86 2.37
C ARG A 532 11.10 -17.82 3.49
N MET A 533 10.32 -18.09 4.53
CA MET A 533 10.22 -17.18 5.66
C MET A 533 11.50 -17.17 6.51
N ILE A 534 12.16 -18.30 6.68
CA ILE A 534 13.45 -18.40 7.33
C ILE A 534 14.51 -17.62 6.54
N GLU A 535 14.58 -17.82 5.22
CA GLU A 535 15.48 -17.10 4.31
C GLU A 535 15.23 -15.58 4.33
N LEU A 536 13.97 -15.14 4.29
CA LEU A 536 13.61 -13.70 4.40
C LEU A 536 14.02 -13.09 5.74
N ALA A 537 14.11 -13.88 6.79
CA ALA A 537 14.61 -13.44 8.10
C ALA A 537 16.15 -13.40 8.16
N GLY A 538 16.85 -13.88 7.11
CA GLY A 538 18.30 -13.90 7.03
C GLY A 538 18.96 -15.12 7.66
N PHE A 539 18.21 -16.23 7.80
CA PHE A 539 18.70 -17.49 8.35
C PHE A 539 18.68 -18.60 7.30
N VAL A 540 19.56 -19.59 7.43
CA VAL A 540 19.62 -20.75 6.54
C VAL A 540 18.69 -21.85 7.08
N PRO A 541 17.69 -22.32 6.27
CA PRO A 541 16.80 -23.39 6.68
C PRO A 541 17.56 -24.71 6.98
N ASP A 542 17.17 -25.38 8.03
CA ASP A 542 17.74 -26.64 8.57
C ASP A 542 19.16 -26.52 9.17
N GLU A 543 19.87 -25.43 8.94
CA GLU A 543 21.17 -25.12 9.57
C GLU A 543 20.96 -24.20 10.78
N ASP A 544 20.54 -22.95 10.57
CA ASP A 544 20.31 -21.98 11.65
C ASP A 544 18.97 -22.25 12.34
N ILE A 545 17.93 -22.54 11.56
CA ILE A 545 16.57 -22.80 12.06
C ILE A 545 16.04 -24.11 11.49
N LYS A 546 15.82 -25.09 12.36
CA LYS A 546 15.27 -26.41 11.99
C LYS A 546 13.79 -26.34 11.67
N ILE A 547 13.36 -27.14 10.68
CA ILE A 547 11.95 -27.38 10.38
C ILE A 547 11.58 -28.76 10.97
N VAL A 548 10.55 -28.79 11.82
CA VAL A 548 10.08 -30.01 12.51
C VAL A 548 8.68 -30.34 12.01
N TYR A 549 8.45 -31.61 11.63
CA TYR A 549 7.15 -32.11 11.20
C TYR A 549 6.43 -32.74 12.39
N THR A 550 5.25 -32.21 12.74
CA THR A 550 4.50 -32.57 13.96
C THR A 550 3.39 -33.60 13.78
N GLY A 551 3.09 -33.99 12.52
CA GLY A 551 1.89 -34.75 12.17
C GLY A 551 0.66 -33.86 11.94
N LEU A 552 -0.31 -34.36 11.18
CA LEU A 552 -1.57 -33.67 10.94
C LEU A 552 -2.37 -33.54 12.25
N ARG A 553 -2.99 -32.39 12.44
CA ARG A 553 -3.83 -32.10 13.60
C ARG A 553 -5.22 -32.72 13.44
N PRO A 554 -5.99 -32.89 14.53
CA PRO A 554 -7.38 -33.29 14.45
C PRO A 554 -8.18 -32.41 13.50
N GLY A 555 -8.90 -33.03 12.57
CA GLY A 555 -9.71 -32.36 11.54
C GLY A 555 -8.93 -31.75 10.38
N GLU A 556 -7.60 -31.84 10.33
CA GLU A 556 -6.78 -31.21 9.29
C GLU A 556 -6.69 -32.07 8.03
N LYS A 557 -7.00 -31.48 6.86
CA LYS A 557 -6.80 -32.10 5.54
C LYS A 557 -5.35 -31.92 5.07
N LEU A 558 -4.81 -32.93 4.37
CA LEU A 558 -3.53 -32.79 3.67
C LEU A 558 -3.63 -31.80 2.51
N TYR A 559 -4.72 -31.89 1.76
CA TYR A 559 -5.07 -31.01 0.63
C TYR A 559 -6.46 -30.43 0.86
N GLU A 560 -6.63 -29.13 0.64
CA GLU A 560 -7.94 -28.46 0.72
C GLU A 560 -8.63 -28.46 -0.63
N GLU A 561 -9.95 -28.57 -0.60
CA GLU A 561 -10.82 -28.56 -1.76
C GLU A 561 -11.62 -27.25 -1.79
N VAL A 562 -11.57 -26.53 -2.90
CA VAL A 562 -12.36 -25.30 -3.05
C VAL A 562 -13.81 -25.62 -3.42
N LEU A 563 -14.01 -26.74 -4.13
CA LEU A 563 -15.30 -27.29 -4.57
C LEU A 563 -15.32 -28.79 -4.31
N SER A 564 -16.52 -29.34 -4.07
CA SER A 564 -16.67 -30.81 -4.10
C SER A 564 -16.79 -31.29 -5.54
N ASP A 565 -16.43 -32.56 -5.78
CA ASP A 565 -16.62 -33.22 -7.10
C ASP A 565 -18.07 -33.22 -7.58
N LYS A 566 -19.03 -33.05 -6.66
CA LYS A 566 -20.48 -33.01 -6.94
C LYS A 566 -21.03 -31.60 -7.16
N GLU A 567 -20.25 -30.56 -6.90
CA GLU A 567 -20.66 -29.17 -7.09
C GLU A 567 -20.33 -28.69 -8.50
N ASN A 568 -21.36 -28.57 -9.36
CA ASN A 568 -21.22 -27.85 -10.61
C ASN A 568 -21.13 -26.36 -10.35
N THR A 569 -20.27 -25.66 -11.09
CA THR A 569 -20.15 -24.20 -11.00
C THR A 569 -20.59 -23.53 -12.27
N LEU A 570 -21.24 -22.38 -12.13
CA LEU A 570 -21.54 -21.47 -13.23
C LEU A 570 -20.52 -20.32 -13.24
N PRO A 571 -20.08 -19.87 -14.42
CA PRO A 571 -19.26 -18.66 -14.54
C PRO A 571 -20.07 -17.43 -14.17
N THR A 572 -19.39 -16.37 -13.72
CA THR A 572 -19.99 -15.04 -13.53
C THR A 572 -19.40 -14.04 -14.51
N GLN A 573 -19.78 -12.78 -14.41
CA GLN A 573 -19.17 -11.68 -15.16
C GLN A 573 -17.71 -11.41 -14.73
N HIS A 574 -17.28 -11.95 -13.58
CA HIS A 574 -15.93 -11.79 -13.05
C HIS A 574 -15.17 -13.11 -13.12
N ASP A 575 -14.03 -13.14 -13.83
CA ASP A 575 -13.26 -14.36 -14.14
C ASP A 575 -12.85 -15.18 -12.90
N ARG A 576 -12.69 -14.52 -11.75
CA ARG A 576 -12.27 -15.15 -10.49
C ARG A 576 -13.40 -15.49 -9.54
N ILE A 577 -14.64 -15.28 -9.94
CA ILE A 577 -15.82 -15.58 -9.11
C ILE A 577 -16.70 -16.56 -9.87
N ARG A 578 -17.04 -17.67 -9.24
CA ARG A 578 -17.96 -18.68 -9.77
C ARG A 578 -19.13 -18.88 -8.80
N ILE A 579 -20.27 -19.34 -9.27
CA ILE A 579 -21.42 -19.71 -8.44
C ILE A 579 -21.43 -21.22 -8.28
N ALA A 580 -21.45 -21.71 -7.03
CA ALA A 580 -21.58 -23.12 -6.72
C ALA A 580 -23.04 -23.54 -6.62
N HIS A 581 -23.37 -24.66 -7.23
CA HIS A 581 -24.66 -25.35 -7.02
C HIS A 581 -24.49 -26.39 -5.93
N VAL A 582 -25.23 -26.20 -4.83
CA VAL A 582 -25.21 -27.11 -3.69
C VAL A 582 -26.58 -27.74 -3.47
N ARG A 583 -26.60 -28.83 -2.70
CA ARG A 583 -27.87 -29.46 -2.27
C ARG A 583 -28.70 -28.44 -1.50
N GLN A 584 -29.96 -28.30 -1.92
CA GLN A 584 -30.92 -27.42 -1.27
C GLN A 584 -31.70 -28.17 -0.18
N TYR A 585 -32.08 -27.44 0.85
CA TYR A 585 -32.89 -27.91 1.97
C TYR A 585 -34.17 -27.08 2.08
N ALA A 586 -35.27 -27.70 2.51
CA ALA A 586 -36.47 -26.94 2.83
C ALA A 586 -36.23 -26.08 4.08
N TYR A 587 -36.79 -24.87 4.12
CA TYR A 587 -36.60 -23.95 5.23
C TYR A 587 -37.05 -24.53 6.57
N GLU A 588 -38.21 -25.20 6.60
CA GLU A 588 -38.75 -25.81 7.81
C GLU A 588 -37.82 -26.90 8.37
N ASP A 589 -37.19 -27.69 7.50
CA ASP A 589 -36.21 -28.69 7.92
C ASP A 589 -34.95 -28.02 8.46
N ALA A 590 -34.40 -27.03 7.75
CA ALA A 590 -33.23 -26.30 8.20
C ALA A 590 -33.46 -25.60 9.55
N ARG A 591 -34.63 -24.99 9.74
CA ARG A 591 -35.05 -24.36 10.98
C ARG A 591 -35.14 -25.35 12.13
N ARG A 592 -35.75 -26.53 11.90
CA ARG A 592 -35.81 -27.60 12.88
C ARG A 592 -34.44 -28.09 13.27
N PHE A 593 -33.58 -28.42 12.30
CA PHE A 593 -32.22 -28.91 12.56
C PHE A 593 -31.39 -27.91 13.39
N VAL A 594 -31.46 -26.65 13.02
CA VAL A 594 -30.73 -25.59 13.73
C VAL A 594 -31.26 -25.43 15.16
N GLY A 595 -32.59 -25.57 15.37
CA GLY A 595 -33.20 -25.55 16.69
C GLY A 595 -32.77 -26.75 17.56
N GLU A 596 -32.74 -27.97 17.00
CA GLU A 596 -32.25 -29.17 17.69
C GLU A 596 -30.77 -29.03 18.07
N LEU A 597 -29.94 -28.55 17.16
CA LEU A 597 -28.52 -28.31 17.42
C LEU A 597 -28.31 -27.24 18.51
N GLU A 598 -29.17 -26.20 18.57
CA GLU A 598 -29.11 -25.19 19.63
C GLU A 598 -29.34 -25.80 21.02
N VAL A 599 -30.41 -26.61 21.15
CA VAL A 599 -30.72 -27.29 22.42
C VAL A 599 -29.57 -28.20 22.85
N LEU A 600 -29.12 -29.08 21.96
CA LEU A 600 -28.03 -30.01 22.24
C LEU A 600 -26.72 -29.30 22.63
N SER A 601 -26.44 -28.15 21.96
CA SER A 601 -25.24 -27.36 22.27
C SER A 601 -25.33 -26.65 23.62
N ARG A 602 -26.51 -26.10 23.97
CA ARG A 602 -26.72 -25.43 25.26
C ARG A 602 -26.70 -26.42 26.45
N GLU A 603 -27.17 -27.64 26.21
CA GLU A 603 -27.13 -28.73 27.18
C GLU A 603 -25.76 -29.49 27.22
N VAL A 604 -24.80 -29.08 26.35
CA VAL A 604 -23.46 -29.70 26.23
C VAL A 604 -23.53 -31.21 25.91
N ARG A 605 -24.52 -31.63 25.15
CA ARG A 605 -24.72 -33.01 24.70
C ARG A 605 -23.91 -33.27 23.42
N ILE A 606 -22.60 -33.34 23.57
CA ILE A 606 -21.66 -33.39 22.43
C ILE A 606 -21.87 -34.60 21.53
N PRO A 607 -22.01 -35.86 22.05
CA PRO A 607 -22.20 -37.03 21.17
C PRO A 607 -23.41 -36.95 20.29
N GLU A 608 -24.56 -36.55 20.85
CA GLU A 608 -25.83 -36.44 20.15
C GLU A 608 -25.77 -35.29 19.12
N MET A 609 -25.20 -34.17 19.52
CA MET A 609 -25.01 -33.02 18.64
C MET A 609 -24.17 -33.38 17.40
N VAL A 610 -23.03 -34.07 17.59
CA VAL A 610 -22.16 -34.44 16.46
C VAL A 610 -22.82 -35.47 15.56
N ARG A 611 -23.57 -36.45 16.09
CA ARG A 611 -24.36 -37.38 15.29
C ARG A 611 -25.42 -36.63 14.46
N GLU A 612 -26.07 -35.65 15.08
CA GLU A 612 -27.06 -34.82 14.37
C GLU A 612 -26.40 -33.97 13.26
N MET A 613 -25.25 -33.38 13.51
CA MET A 613 -24.47 -32.68 12.49
C MET A 613 -24.15 -33.59 11.29
N LYS A 614 -23.72 -34.83 11.53
CA LYS A 614 -23.42 -35.81 10.48
C LYS A 614 -24.69 -36.27 9.73
N ARG A 615 -25.83 -36.37 10.41
CA ARG A 615 -27.11 -36.69 9.80
C ARG A 615 -27.57 -35.59 8.81
N ILE A 616 -27.36 -34.31 9.20
CA ILE A 616 -27.77 -33.17 8.37
C ILE A 616 -26.79 -32.96 7.22
N VAL A 617 -25.49 -33.16 7.47
CA VAL A 617 -24.40 -33.00 6.51
C VAL A 617 -23.73 -34.36 6.25
N PRO A 618 -24.29 -35.21 5.37
CA PRO A 618 -23.79 -36.58 5.14
C PRO A 618 -22.35 -36.63 4.59
N GLU A 619 -21.91 -35.55 3.95
CA GLU A 619 -20.55 -35.36 3.47
C GLU A 619 -19.53 -35.05 4.58
N PHE A 620 -19.97 -34.79 5.82
CA PHE A 620 -19.11 -34.60 6.96
C PHE A 620 -18.53 -35.94 7.44
N LYS A 621 -17.24 -36.15 7.15
CA LYS A 621 -16.47 -37.28 7.65
C LYS A 621 -15.29 -36.75 8.45
N SER A 622 -15.23 -37.07 9.74
CA SER A 622 -14.14 -36.64 10.61
C SER A 622 -12.82 -37.22 10.14
N ASN A 623 -11.73 -36.47 10.31
CA ASN A 623 -10.38 -36.94 9.96
C ASN A 623 -9.43 -36.70 11.12
N ASN A 624 -8.78 -37.74 11.58
CA ASN A 624 -7.83 -37.70 12.73
C ASN A 624 -8.47 -37.03 13.97
N SER A 625 -9.75 -37.32 14.22
CA SER A 625 -10.56 -36.71 15.29
C SER A 625 -11.24 -37.77 16.15
N LYS A 626 -11.47 -37.45 17.43
CA LYS A 626 -12.27 -38.30 18.35
C LYS A 626 -13.71 -38.53 17.86
N PHE A 627 -14.17 -37.79 16.87
CA PHE A 627 -15.52 -37.91 16.32
C PHE A 627 -15.63 -38.84 15.11
N GLU A 628 -14.54 -39.53 14.74
CA GLU A 628 -14.56 -40.58 13.70
C GLU A 628 -15.47 -41.76 14.09
N GLU A 629 -15.62 -42.02 15.39
CA GLU A 629 -16.54 -43.06 15.87
C GLU A 629 -17.97 -42.86 15.45
N TYR A 630 -18.38 -41.64 15.04
CA TYR A 630 -19.72 -41.31 14.57
C TYR A 630 -19.84 -41.26 13.04
N ASP A 631 -18.83 -41.70 12.30
CA ASP A 631 -18.81 -41.69 10.81
C ASP A 631 -19.56 -42.87 10.18
N LYS A 632 -20.36 -43.61 10.94
CA LYS A 632 -21.09 -44.84 10.52
C LYS A 632 -22.41 -44.50 9.82
#